data_5992bb5a5f9276afeef736e1c167a767
#
_entry.id   5992bb5a5f9276afeef736e1c167a767
#
_cell.length_a   1.000
_cell.length_b   1.000
_cell.length_c   1.000
_cell.angle_alpha   90.00
_cell.angle_beta   90.00
_cell.angle_gamma   90.00
#
_symmetry.space_group_name_H-M   'P 1'
#
loop_
_entity.id
_entity.type
_entity.pdbx_description
1 polymer ?
#
loop_
_entity_poly.entity_id
_entity_poly.type
_entity_poly.pdbx_seq_one_letter_code
_entity_poly.pdbx_strand_id
1 'polypeptide(L)'
;HVGRQMSYEEEKILSGKLYEMKAEDFEGLCAVLVENPSYCKAAGMHLKDEEFLRGKVPMTKSEVRSVSIAELELTEDAIVYDIGAGTGSVSIEIARAGEQIRVYAIEKNPEGVKLIDQNRKKFRTDGVRIIEGFAPQALEELETPTHAFVGGSSGNLREIVQLLQRKNPDVRIVINAISLETVSEVMGLVEEGILPDAEILQVSAARSKVLGRYHMMMGQNPVYIISAGGRKSGQV
;
A
#
# COMPACT_ATOMS: atom_id res chain seq x y z
N HIS A 1 24.67 14.65 14.40
CA HIS A 1 25.76 14.63 15.36
C HIS A 1 26.35 13.23 15.43
N VAL A 2 27.68 13.13 15.43
CA VAL A 2 28.40 11.87 15.59
C VAL A 2 29.32 12.02 16.80
N GLY A 3 29.09 11.22 17.83
CA GLY A 3 29.98 11.10 18.99
C GLY A 3 30.88 9.89 18.80
N ARG A 4 32.20 10.11 18.76
CA ARG A 4 33.21 9.04 18.65
C ARG A 4 33.91 8.87 19.98
N GLN A 5 34.26 7.62 20.35
CA GLN A 5 34.98 7.30 21.58
C GLN A 5 34.39 7.95 22.83
N MET A 6 33.04 8.00 22.89
CA MET A 6 32.31 8.63 23.98
C MET A 6 32.78 8.09 25.34
N SER A 7 33.08 9.00 26.28
CA SER A 7 33.63 8.72 27.63
C SER A 7 35.08 8.18 27.65
N TYR A 8 35.81 8.25 26.53
CA TYR A 8 37.27 8.01 26.51
C TYR A 8 38.04 9.33 26.35
N GLU A 9 39.35 9.31 26.56
CA GLU A 9 40.21 10.51 26.45
C GLU A 9 40.18 11.10 25.02
N GLU A 10 39.95 10.24 24.00
CA GLU A 10 39.90 10.62 22.59
C GLU A 10 38.45 11.01 22.16
N GLU A 11 37.57 11.32 23.11
CA GLU A 11 36.19 11.72 22.76
C GLU A 11 36.17 12.88 21.77
N LYS A 12 35.40 12.69 20.71
CA LYS A 12 35.20 13.70 19.69
C LYS A 12 33.73 13.76 19.26
N ILE A 13 33.15 14.96 19.27
CA ILE A 13 31.81 15.22 18.79
C ILE A 13 31.88 16.04 17.51
N LEU A 14 31.29 15.53 16.44
CA LEU A 14 31.12 16.20 15.17
C LEU A 14 29.66 16.54 14.95
N SER A 15 29.40 17.73 14.46
CA SER A 15 28.03 18.18 14.14
C SER A 15 28.03 18.81 12.75
N GLY A 16 27.04 18.44 11.94
CA GLY A 16 26.90 18.95 10.59
C GLY A 16 25.74 18.30 9.85
N LYS A 17 25.56 18.65 8.62
CA LYS A 17 24.57 18.02 7.76
C LYS A 17 25.10 16.69 7.23
N LEU A 18 24.24 15.68 7.12
CA LEU A 18 24.63 14.32 6.72
C LEU A 18 25.42 14.28 5.40
N TYR A 19 25.06 15.12 4.42
CA TYR A 19 25.77 15.17 3.14
C TYR A 19 27.16 15.84 3.20
N GLU A 20 27.50 16.50 4.31
CA GLU A 20 28.81 17.12 4.56
C GLU A 20 29.76 16.18 5.30
N MET A 21 29.24 15.09 5.88
CA MET A 21 29.99 14.11 6.64
C MET A 21 30.71 13.11 5.72
N LYS A 22 31.89 12.68 6.12
CA LYS A 22 32.70 11.69 5.40
C LYS A 22 32.61 10.33 6.06
N ALA A 23 32.98 9.28 5.33
CA ALA A 23 32.98 7.92 5.87
C ALA A 23 33.84 7.80 7.14
N GLU A 24 34.99 8.49 7.18
CA GLU A 24 35.93 8.49 8.31
C GLU A 24 35.33 9.07 9.60
N ASP A 25 34.27 9.91 9.50
CA ASP A 25 33.56 10.48 10.65
C ASP A 25 32.79 9.42 11.44
N PHE A 26 32.50 8.27 10.82
CA PHE A 26 31.78 7.14 11.38
C PHE A 26 32.66 5.96 11.76
N GLU A 27 33.99 6.09 11.68
CA GLU A 27 34.89 5.02 12.02
C GLU A 27 35.00 4.78 13.53
N GLY A 28 35.16 3.51 13.90
CA GLY A 28 35.36 3.07 15.27
C GLY A 28 34.04 3.05 16.08
N LEU A 29 34.15 3.08 17.42
CA LEU A 29 32.98 3.12 18.29
C LEU A 29 32.35 4.51 18.23
N CYS A 30 31.18 4.61 17.63
CA CYS A 30 30.46 5.87 17.51
C CYS A 30 28.98 5.73 17.87
N ALA A 31 28.39 6.85 18.34
CA ALA A 31 26.96 7.04 18.49
C ALA A 31 26.51 8.15 17.52
N VAL A 32 25.38 7.94 16.85
CA VAL A 32 24.85 8.89 15.87
C VAL A 32 23.49 9.39 16.32
N LEU A 33 23.33 10.71 16.40
CA LEU A 33 22.05 11.38 16.61
C LEU A 33 21.67 12.11 15.31
N VAL A 34 20.53 11.72 14.74
CA VAL A 34 19.98 12.36 13.54
C VAL A 34 18.79 13.25 13.94
N GLU A 35 18.94 14.55 13.73
CA GLU A 35 17.83 15.51 13.84
C GLU A 35 17.18 15.68 12.46
N ASN A 36 15.88 15.44 12.39
CA ASN A 36 15.09 15.70 11.18
C ASN A 36 14.09 16.83 11.42
N PRO A 37 14.46 18.09 11.12
CA PRO A 37 13.57 19.24 11.34
C PRO A 37 12.35 19.25 10.42
N SER A 38 12.40 18.45 9.36
CA SER A 38 11.28 18.27 8.41
C SER A 38 10.49 16.99 8.69
N TYR A 39 10.67 16.38 9.86
CA TYR A 39 9.87 15.23 10.24
C TYR A 39 8.39 15.64 10.31
N CYS A 40 7.60 15.09 9.42
CA CYS A 40 6.15 15.22 9.45
C CYS A 40 5.58 13.88 9.88
N LYS A 41 5.11 13.79 11.12
CA LYS A 41 4.27 12.65 11.50
C LYS A 41 2.97 12.81 10.73
N ALA A 42 2.82 12.03 9.68
CA ALA A 42 1.61 12.06 8.88
C ALA A 42 0.42 11.62 9.74
N ALA A 43 -0.33 12.60 10.19
CA ALA A 43 -1.62 12.35 10.82
C ALA A 43 -2.66 12.14 9.72
N GLY A 44 -3.20 10.92 9.62
CA GLY A 44 -4.32 10.57 8.74
C GLY A 44 -3.93 9.78 7.49
N MET A 45 -4.80 8.82 7.19
CA MET A 45 -4.66 7.90 6.05
C MET A 45 -5.35 8.42 4.78
N HIS A 46 -6.07 9.54 4.82
CA HIS A 46 -6.83 10.02 3.68
C HIS A 46 -6.04 11.07 2.89
N LEU A 47 -5.38 10.64 1.80
CA LEU A 47 -4.75 11.53 0.82
C LEU A 47 -5.74 11.81 -0.31
N LYS A 48 -5.80 13.08 -0.75
CA LYS A 48 -6.61 13.45 -1.91
C LYS A 48 -5.98 12.95 -3.21
N ASP A 49 -6.82 12.66 -4.20
CA ASP A 49 -6.36 12.18 -5.50
C ASP A 49 -5.38 13.14 -6.18
N GLU A 50 -5.54 14.46 -5.97
CA GLU A 50 -4.73 15.51 -6.55
C GLU A 50 -3.30 15.56 -5.95
N GLU A 51 -3.11 14.93 -4.80
CA GLU A 51 -1.79 14.86 -4.16
C GLU A 51 -0.86 13.82 -4.81
N PHE A 52 -1.42 12.85 -5.54
CA PHE A 52 -0.62 11.84 -6.23
C PHE A 52 -0.13 12.30 -7.58
N LEU A 53 1.11 11.92 -7.91
CA LEU A 53 1.60 11.99 -9.28
C LEU A 53 0.86 10.95 -10.12
N ARG A 54 0.31 11.39 -11.25
CA ARG A 54 -0.58 10.61 -12.09
C ARG A 54 -0.12 10.66 -13.54
N GLY A 55 -0.32 9.55 -14.25
CA GLY A 55 -0.15 9.42 -15.69
C GLY A 55 -1.44 8.90 -16.33
N LYS A 56 -1.29 8.01 -17.28
CA LYS A 56 -2.42 7.31 -17.92
C LYS A 56 -2.84 6.06 -17.16
N VAL A 57 -2.09 5.66 -16.15
CA VAL A 57 -2.36 4.48 -15.33
C VAL A 57 -3.58 4.73 -14.43
N PRO A 58 -4.51 3.77 -14.32
CA PRO A 58 -5.65 3.88 -13.41
C PRO A 58 -5.21 4.10 -11.95
N MET A 59 -6.05 4.80 -11.20
CA MET A 59 -5.85 5.05 -9.76
C MET A 59 -7.16 4.86 -9.02
N THR A 60 -7.12 4.09 -7.94
CA THR A 60 -8.24 3.94 -7.02
C THR A 60 -8.57 5.30 -6.38
N LYS A 61 -9.81 5.74 -6.51
CA LYS A 61 -10.27 7.05 -6.00
C LYS A 61 -10.26 7.07 -4.48
N SER A 62 -10.05 8.26 -3.91
CA SER A 62 -9.84 8.42 -2.47
C SER A 62 -10.98 7.86 -1.62
N GLU A 63 -12.24 7.98 -2.03
CA GLU A 63 -13.39 7.43 -1.32
C GLU A 63 -13.36 5.89 -1.30
N VAL A 64 -13.15 5.27 -2.46
CA VAL A 64 -13.03 3.82 -2.60
C VAL A 64 -11.78 3.32 -1.86
N ARG A 65 -10.65 4.02 -2.02
CA ARG A 65 -9.37 3.68 -1.39
C ARG A 65 -9.49 3.64 0.14
N SER A 66 -10.12 4.65 0.74
CA SER A 66 -10.33 4.71 2.18
C SER A 66 -11.15 3.54 2.70
N VAL A 67 -12.23 3.19 2.00
CA VAL A 67 -13.06 2.04 2.38
C VAL A 67 -12.31 0.74 2.18
N SER A 68 -11.62 0.55 1.04
CA SER A 68 -10.84 -0.66 0.76
C SER A 68 -9.74 -0.90 1.81
N ILE A 69 -9.07 0.17 2.28
CA ILE A 69 -8.05 0.07 3.32
C ILE A 69 -8.68 -0.25 4.68
N ALA A 70 -9.87 0.30 4.99
CA ALA A 70 -10.59 -0.06 6.20
C ALA A 70 -10.97 -1.54 6.22
N GLU A 71 -11.44 -2.08 5.08
CA GLU A 71 -11.79 -3.49 4.93
C GLU A 71 -10.58 -4.45 5.03
N LEU A 72 -9.35 -3.95 4.86
CA LEU A 72 -8.16 -4.76 5.10
C LEU A 72 -7.95 -5.10 6.57
N GLU A 73 -8.48 -4.33 7.52
CA GLU A 73 -8.32 -4.56 8.97
C GLU A 73 -6.85 -4.72 9.37
N LEU A 74 -5.99 -3.78 8.91
CA LEU A 74 -4.54 -3.86 9.04
C LEU A 74 -4.08 -4.02 10.50
N THR A 75 -3.13 -4.96 10.71
CA THR A 75 -2.38 -5.08 11.97
C THR A 75 -1.12 -4.19 11.96
N GLU A 76 -0.54 -3.93 13.13
CA GLU A 76 0.64 -3.06 13.26
C GLU A 76 1.85 -3.56 12.48
N ASP A 77 2.00 -4.88 12.34
CA ASP A 77 3.09 -5.58 11.66
C ASP A 77 2.68 -6.16 10.29
N ALA A 78 1.62 -5.64 9.68
CA ALA A 78 1.05 -6.18 8.46
C ALA A 78 2.08 -6.28 7.32
N ILE A 79 2.05 -7.42 6.62
CA ILE A 79 2.74 -7.67 5.36
C ILE A 79 1.68 -7.67 4.28
N VAL A 80 1.64 -6.63 3.46
CA VAL A 80 0.57 -6.38 2.51
C VAL A 80 1.04 -6.51 1.08
N TYR A 81 0.32 -7.28 0.27
CA TYR A 81 0.46 -7.29 -1.18
C TYR A 81 -0.57 -6.34 -1.79
N ASP A 82 -0.12 -5.34 -2.54
CA ASP A 82 -0.96 -4.47 -3.39
C ASP A 82 -0.78 -4.92 -4.84
N ILE A 83 -1.75 -5.71 -5.33
CA ILE A 83 -1.69 -6.38 -6.64
C ILE A 83 -2.41 -5.54 -7.68
N GLY A 84 -1.67 -5.12 -8.72
CA GLY A 84 -2.12 -4.12 -9.68
C GLY A 84 -2.05 -2.72 -9.08
N ALA A 85 -0.92 -2.38 -8.47
CA ALA A 85 -0.76 -1.17 -7.66
C ALA A 85 -0.93 0.15 -8.43
N GLY A 86 -0.79 0.14 -9.76
CA GLY A 86 -1.04 1.29 -10.61
C GLY A 86 -0.15 2.48 -10.27
N THR A 87 -0.74 3.53 -9.71
CA THR A 87 0.01 4.73 -9.25
C THR A 87 0.64 4.55 -7.86
N GLY A 88 0.37 3.43 -7.17
CA GLY A 88 0.77 3.16 -5.80
C GLY A 88 -0.06 3.86 -4.74
N SER A 89 -1.22 4.42 -5.11
CA SER A 89 -2.02 5.20 -4.17
C SER A 89 -2.50 4.39 -2.96
N VAL A 90 -2.87 3.13 -3.16
CA VAL A 90 -3.25 2.20 -2.07
C VAL A 90 -2.02 1.81 -1.27
N SER A 91 -0.93 1.40 -1.93
CA SER A 91 0.34 1.05 -1.28
C SER A 91 0.85 2.15 -0.35
N ILE A 92 0.79 3.41 -0.82
CA ILE A 92 1.26 4.59 -0.07
C ILE A 92 0.41 4.80 1.20
N GLU A 93 -0.91 4.77 1.10
CA GLU A 93 -1.77 4.97 2.27
C GLU A 93 -1.67 3.82 3.26
N ILE A 94 -1.56 2.57 2.79
CA ILE A 94 -1.31 1.42 3.66
C ILE A 94 0.01 1.58 4.42
N ALA A 95 1.10 1.94 3.73
CA ALA A 95 2.40 2.13 4.37
C ALA A 95 2.41 3.29 5.38
N ARG A 96 1.51 4.27 5.24
CA ARG A 96 1.34 5.38 6.19
C ARG A 96 0.48 5.01 7.41
N ALA A 97 -0.21 3.90 7.38
CA ALA A 97 -1.05 3.44 8.49
C ALA A 97 -0.23 2.98 9.70
N GLY A 98 1.01 2.50 9.51
CA GLY A 98 1.89 2.08 10.60
C GLY A 98 3.35 1.99 10.20
N GLU A 99 4.25 2.23 11.14
CA GLU A 99 5.70 2.25 10.89
C GLU A 99 6.29 0.85 10.61
N GLN A 100 5.64 -0.21 11.10
CA GLN A 100 6.09 -1.59 10.92
C GLN A 100 5.43 -2.28 9.72
N ILE A 101 4.47 -1.62 9.07
CA ILE A 101 3.78 -2.16 7.90
C ILE A 101 4.72 -2.21 6.70
N ARG A 102 4.79 -3.39 6.07
CA ARG A 102 5.56 -3.62 4.85
C ARG A 102 4.60 -3.84 3.68
N VAL A 103 4.77 -3.11 2.61
CA VAL A 103 3.91 -3.19 1.43
C VAL A 103 4.73 -3.62 0.23
N TYR A 104 4.30 -4.68 -0.42
CA TYR A 104 4.79 -5.09 -1.74
C TYR A 104 3.81 -4.57 -2.77
N ALA A 105 4.23 -3.58 -3.55
CA ALA A 105 3.47 -2.99 -4.64
C ALA A 105 3.80 -3.71 -5.94
N ILE A 106 2.90 -4.57 -6.41
CA ILE A 106 3.09 -5.40 -7.60
C ILE A 106 2.45 -4.70 -8.80
N GLU A 107 3.25 -4.37 -9.80
CA GLU A 107 2.79 -3.67 -11.00
C GLU A 107 3.57 -4.17 -12.24
N LYS A 108 2.83 -4.49 -13.31
CA LYS A 108 3.40 -4.98 -14.57
C LYS A 108 3.72 -3.86 -15.57
N ASN A 109 3.05 -2.71 -15.44
CA ASN A 109 3.21 -1.59 -16.36
C ASN A 109 4.41 -0.73 -15.93
N PRO A 110 5.45 -0.56 -16.78
CA PRO A 110 6.61 0.28 -16.44
C PRO A 110 6.27 1.74 -16.09
N GLU A 111 5.20 2.31 -16.68
CA GLU A 111 4.72 3.64 -16.30
C GLU A 111 4.20 3.64 -14.85
N GLY A 112 3.45 2.58 -14.46
CA GLY A 112 2.97 2.39 -13.11
C GLY A 112 4.12 2.25 -12.11
N VAL A 113 5.09 1.39 -12.41
CA VAL A 113 6.31 1.19 -11.60
C VAL A 113 7.02 2.52 -11.34
N LYS A 114 7.20 3.34 -12.38
CA LYS A 114 7.81 4.67 -12.25
C LYS A 114 6.96 5.61 -11.39
N LEU A 115 5.64 5.59 -11.54
CA LEU A 115 4.73 6.42 -10.74
C LEU A 115 4.76 6.00 -9.26
N ILE A 116 4.77 4.69 -8.96
CA ILE A 116 4.89 4.18 -7.59
C ILE A 116 6.19 4.70 -6.96
N ASP A 117 7.33 4.62 -7.65
CA ASP A 117 8.61 5.11 -7.12
C ASP A 117 8.60 6.61 -6.86
N GLN A 118 8.03 7.39 -7.77
CA GLN A 118 7.90 8.84 -7.59
C GLN A 118 6.98 9.21 -6.42
N ASN A 119 5.83 8.54 -6.29
CA ASN A 119 4.90 8.75 -5.20
C ASN A 119 5.49 8.29 -3.86
N ARG A 120 6.14 7.12 -3.82
CA ARG A 120 6.84 6.62 -2.63
C ARG A 120 7.85 7.64 -2.08
N LYS A 121 8.67 8.23 -2.96
CA LYS A 121 9.62 9.28 -2.60
C LYS A 121 8.93 10.56 -2.13
N LYS A 122 7.88 11.00 -2.84
CA LYS A 122 7.09 12.18 -2.49
C LYS A 122 6.49 12.08 -1.08
N PHE A 123 5.91 10.93 -0.76
CA PHE A 123 5.22 10.69 0.51
C PHE A 123 6.13 10.09 1.60
N ARG A 124 7.42 9.85 1.28
CA ARG A 124 8.43 9.28 2.22
C ARG A 124 7.96 7.97 2.84
N THR A 125 7.46 7.06 2.01
CA THR A 125 6.95 5.75 2.42
C THR A 125 7.96 4.65 2.07
N ASP A 126 9.04 4.55 2.85
CA ASP A 126 10.14 3.60 2.60
C ASP A 126 9.71 2.13 2.81
N GLY A 127 8.62 1.91 3.54
CA GLY A 127 8.00 0.58 3.71
C GLY A 127 7.39 -0.02 2.43
N VAL A 128 7.27 0.77 1.34
CA VAL A 128 6.78 0.28 0.04
C VAL A 128 7.92 -0.28 -0.79
N ARG A 129 7.87 -1.58 -1.07
CA ARG A 129 8.78 -2.30 -1.99
C ARG A 129 8.08 -2.51 -3.32
N ILE A 130 8.70 -2.10 -4.41
CA ILE A 130 8.15 -2.19 -5.75
C ILE A 130 8.58 -3.51 -6.38
N ILE A 131 7.61 -4.27 -6.88
CA ILE A 131 7.82 -5.53 -7.59
C ILE A 131 7.28 -5.35 -9.02
N GLU A 132 8.20 -5.19 -9.97
CA GLU A 132 7.83 -5.17 -11.37
C GLU A 132 7.56 -6.60 -11.85
N GLY A 133 6.32 -6.88 -12.25
CA GLY A 133 5.96 -8.22 -12.69
C GLY A 133 4.47 -8.45 -12.74
N PHE A 134 4.14 -9.66 -13.16
CA PHE A 134 2.79 -10.14 -13.39
C PHE A 134 2.38 -11.10 -12.27
N ALA A 135 1.24 -10.85 -11.62
CA ALA A 135 0.69 -11.78 -10.64
C ALA A 135 -0.08 -12.93 -11.37
N PRO A 136 0.04 -14.19 -10.90
CA PRO A 136 0.60 -14.60 -9.61
C PRO A 136 2.13 -14.79 -9.57
N GLN A 137 2.83 -14.92 -10.69
CA GLN A 137 4.25 -15.32 -10.74
C GLN A 137 5.16 -14.41 -9.89
N ALA A 138 4.92 -13.09 -9.95
CA ALA A 138 5.70 -12.11 -9.18
C ALA A 138 5.52 -12.24 -7.66
N LEU A 139 4.56 -13.04 -7.19
CA LEU A 139 4.26 -13.22 -5.77
C LEU A 139 5.00 -14.41 -5.14
N GLU A 140 5.52 -15.34 -5.96
CA GLU A 140 5.99 -16.65 -5.48
C GLU A 140 7.12 -16.55 -4.46
N GLU A 141 8.15 -15.75 -4.77
CA GLU A 141 9.35 -15.58 -3.94
C GLU A 141 9.20 -14.53 -2.83
N LEU A 142 8.05 -13.85 -2.74
CA LEU A 142 7.86 -12.81 -1.75
C LEU A 142 7.57 -13.42 -0.36
N GLU A 143 7.86 -12.64 0.68
CA GLU A 143 7.54 -12.96 2.07
C GLU A 143 6.04 -13.25 2.23
N THR A 144 5.68 -14.19 3.10
CA THR A 144 4.28 -14.61 3.33
C THR A 144 3.40 -13.41 3.71
N PRO A 145 2.33 -13.11 2.96
CA PRO A 145 1.48 -11.96 3.26
C PRO A 145 0.52 -12.26 4.41
N THR A 146 0.22 -11.25 5.20
CA THR A 146 -0.90 -11.25 6.15
C THR A 146 -2.16 -10.68 5.51
N HIS A 147 -1.98 -9.74 4.60
CA HIS A 147 -3.07 -9.04 3.91
C HIS A 147 -2.76 -8.91 2.41
N ALA A 148 -3.80 -8.88 1.60
CA ALA A 148 -3.68 -8.63 0.17
C ALA A 148 -4.80 -7.73 -0.31
N PHE A 149 -4.44 -6.70 -1.07
CA PHE A 149 -5.36 -5.89 -1.85
C PHE A 149 -5.20 -6.23 -3.33
N VAL A 150 -6.31 -6.47 -4.02
CA VAL A 150 -6.34 -6.74 -5.46
C VAL A 150 -7.09 -5.62 -6.16
N GLY A 151 -6.34 -4.66 -6.72
CA GLY A 151 -6.86 -3.56 -7.52
C GLY A 151 -6.97 -3.89 -9.01
N GLY A 152 -6.30 -4.96 -9.47
CA GLY A 152 -6.34 -5.45 -10.83
C GLY A 152 -5.67 -6.80 -10.99
N SER A 153 -6.42 -7.83 -11.39
CA SER A 153 -5.95 -9.21 -11.53
C SER A 153 -5.46 -9.56 -12.95
N SER A 154 -5.82 -8.72 -13.94
CA SER A 154 -5.52 -9.00 -15.35
C SER A 154 -6.04 -10.36 -15.85
N GLY A 155 -7.16 -10.84 -15.29
CA GLY A 155 -7.77 -12.11 -15.64
C GLY A 155 -7.23 -13.33 -14.89
N ASN A 156 -6.36 -13.14 -13.87
CA ASN A 156 -5.77 -14.24 -13.09
C ASN A 156 -6.24 -14.22 -11.63
N LEU A 157 -7.44 -13.73 -11.37
CA LEU A 157 -7.91 -13.56 -9.99
C LEU A 157 -7.93 -14.87 -9.21
N ARG A 158 -8.40 -15.94 -9.84
CA ARG A 158 -8.45 -17.29 -9.24
C ARG A 158 -7.06 -17.76 -8.78
N GLU A 159 -6.10 -17.73 -9.67
CA GLU A 159 -4.73 -18.17 -9.39
C GLU A 159 -4.06 -17.33 -8.31
N ILE A 160 -4.33 -16.01 -8.32
CA ILE A 160 -3.87 -15.08 -7.30
C ILE A 160 -4.44 -15.46 -5.93
N VAL A 161 -5.76 -15.61 -5.81
CA VAL A 161 -6.42 -15.96 -4.55
C VAL A 161 -5.92 -17.30 -4.01
N GLN A 162 -5.83 -18.32 -4.88
CA GLN A 162 -5.32 -19.64 -4.50
C GLN A 162 -3.85 -19.59 -4.04
N LEU A 163 -3.01 -18.76 -4.68
CA LEU A 163 -1.63 -18.59 -4.25
C LEU A 163 -1.55 -17.89 -2.89
N LEU A 164 -2.32 -16.84 -2.68
CA LEU A 164 -2.38 -16.12 -1.41
C LEU A 164 -2.77 -17.06 -0.26
N GLN A 165 -3.81 -17.88 -0.44
CA GLN A 165 -4.28 -18.85 0.57
C GLN A 165 -3.29 -19.99 0.80
N ARG A 166 -2.55 -20.43 -0.24
CA ARG A 166 -1.46 -21.40 -0.06
C ARG A 166 -0.31 -20.83 0.76
N LYS A 167 0.02 -19.54 0.58
CA LYS A 167 1.07 -18.88 1.37
C LYS A 167 0.62 -18.64 2.81
N ASN A 168 -0.63 -18.23 3.00
CA ASN A 168 -1.23 -18.00 4.31
C ASN A 168 -2.73 -18.28 4.25
N PRO A 169 -3.20 -19.38 4.87
CA PRO A 169 -4.63 -19.71 4.91
C PRO A 169 -5.49 -18.65 5.62
N ASP A 170 -4.88 -17.86 6.51
CA ASP A 170 -5.55 -16.79 7.27
C ASP A 170 -5.37 -15.39 6.62
N VAL A 171 -4.94 -15.33 5.36
CA VAL A 171 -4.71 -14.05 4.69
C VAL A 171 -6.03 -13.27 4.56
N ARG A 172 -6.02 -11.99 4.97
CA ARG A 172 -7.13 -11.08 4.70
C ARG A 172 -7.01 -10.56 3.27
N ILE A 173 -8.05 -10.76 2.45
CA ILE A 173 -8.07 -10.39 1.04
C ILE A 173 -9.16 -9.34 0.82
N VAL A 174 -8.80 -8.23 0.15
CA VAL A 174 -9.75 -7.22 -0.32
C VAL A 174 -9.60 -7.06 -1.83
N ILE A 175 -10.70 -7.21 -2.55
CA ILE A 175 -10.73 -7.16 -4.01
C ILE A 175 -11.62 -5.99 -4.43
N ASN A 176 -11.10 -5.10 -5.28
CA ASN A 176 -11.91 -4.07 -5.92
C ASN A 176 -12.33 -4.52 -7.32
N ALA A 177 -13.64 -4.60 -7.57
CA ALA A 177 -14.21 -4.95 -8.85
C ALA A 177 -15.07 -3.80 -9.39
N ILE A 178 -14.72 -3.33 -10.60
CA ILE A 178 -15.44 -2.26 -11.30
C ILE A 178 -16.29 -2.86 -12.43
N SER A 179 -15.82 -3.93 -13.07
CA SER A 179 -16.52 -4.61 -14.14
C SER A 179 -17.40 -5.75 -13.62
N LEU A 180 -18.49 -6.03 -14.31
CA LEU A 180 -19.38 -7.15 -13.98
C LEU A 180 -18.69 -8.50 -14.19
N GLU A 181 -17.74 -8.59 -15.11
CA GLU A 181 -16.94 -9.78 -15.35
C GLU A 181 -16.11 -10.14 -14.10
N THR A 182 -15.45 -9.15 -13.49
CA THR A 182 -14.69 -9.38 -12.24
C THR A 182 -15.62 -9.74 -11.08
N VAL A 183 -16.78 -9.11 -10.98
CA VAL A 183 -17.80 -9.49 -9.97
C VAL A 183 -18.24 -10.93 -10.18
N SER A 184 -18.54 -11.31 -11.41
CA SER A 184 -18.92 -12.70 -11.74
C SER A 184 -17.83 -13.72 -11.42
N GLU A 185 -16.56 -13.37 -11.67
CA GLU A 185 -15.42 -14.21 -11.33
C GLU A 185 -15.32 -14.41 -9.80
N VAL A 186 -15.46 -13.33 -9.02
CA VAL A 186 -15.49 -13.40 -7.55
C VAL A 186 -16.65 -14.27 -7.06
N MET A 187 -17.86 -14.08 -7.61
CA MET A 187 -19.03 -14.90 -7.23
C MET A 187 -18.79 -16.38 -7.49
N GLY A 188 -18.12 -16.73 -8.59
CA GLY A 188 -17.70 -18.12 -8.84
C GLY A 188 -16.75 -18.65 -7.77
N LEU A 189 -15.80 -17.84 -7.28
CA LEU A 189 -14.93 -18.23 -6.16
C LEU A 189 -15.68 -18.45 -4.86
N VAL A 190 -16.72 -17.67 -4.61
CA VAL A 190 -17.60 -17.82 -3.43
C VAL A 190 -18.42 -19.12 -3.55
N GLU A 191 -19.06 -19.36 -4.69
CA GLU A 191 -19.86 -20.56 -4.94
C GLU A 191 -19.05 -21.85 -4.84
N GLU A 192 -17.79 -21.83 -5.25
CA GLU A 192 -16.86 -22.95 -5.16
C GLU A 192 -16.25 -23.11 -3.75
N GLY A 193 -16.57 -22.22 -2.80
CA GLY A 193 -16.04 -22.27 -1.44
C GLY A 193 -14.56 -21.88 -1.31
N ILE A 194 -14.00 -21.20 -2.32
CA ILE A 194 -12.63 -20.64 -2.26
C ILE A 194 -12.61 -19.37 -1.41
N LEU A 195 -13.69 -18.58 -1.47
CA LEU A 195 -13.91 -17.41 -0.61
C LEU A 195 -15.23 -17.56 0.17
N PRO A 196 -15.32 -18.51 1.12
CA PRO A 196 -16.60 -18.91 1.72
C PRO A 196 -17.23 -17.86 2.63
N ASP A 197 -16.43 -16.93 3.16
CA ASP A 197 -16.83 -15.88 4.12
C ASP A 197 -16.72 -14.48 3.48
N ALA A 198 -16.85 -14.40 2.16
CA ALA A 198 -16.77 -13.13 1.45
C ALA A 198 -17.92 -12.18 1.81
N GLU A 199 -17.57 -10.97 2.23
CA GLU A 199 -18.49 -9.85 2.38
C GLU A 199 -18.38 -8.94 1.16
N ILE A 200 -19.53 -8.45 0.66
CA ILE A 200 -19.58 -7.64 -0.55
C ILE A 200 -20.22 -6.28 -0.22
N LEU A 201 -19.45 -5.23 -0.41
CA LEU A 201 -19.86 -3.84 -0.25
C LEU A 201 -19.83 -3.13 -1.60
N GLN A 202 -20.83 -2.31 -1.91
CA GLN A 202 -20.80 -1.42 -3.07
C GLN A 202 -20.61 0.03 -2.62
N VAL A 203 -19.58 0.69 -3.15
CA VAL A 203 -19.34 2.12 -2.96
C VAL A 203 -19.72 2.88 -4.21
N SER A 204 -20.62 3.86 -4.06
CA SER A 204 -21.01 4.81 -5.09
C SER A 204 -20.68 6.22 -4.62
N ALA A 205 -19.87 6.95 -5.34
CA ALA A 205 -19.45 8.30 -5.01
C ALA A 205 -19.84 9.30 -6.10
N ALA A 206 -20.13 10.53 -5.70
CA ALA A 206 -20.30 11.65 -6.61
C ALA A 206 -19.59 12.87 -6.03
N ARG A 207 -18.89 13.62 -6.89
CA ARG A 207 -18.19 14.85 -6.51
C ARG A 207 -18.79 16.04 -7.23
N SER A 208 -18.90 17.17 -6.53
CA SER A 208 -19.35 18.39 -7.16
C SER A 208 -18.28 18.97 -8.10
N LYS A 209 -18.73 19.45 -9.24
CA LYS A 209 -17.91 20.23 -10.20
C LYS A 209 -18.57 21.56 -10.49
N VAL A 210 -17.80 22.64 -10.43
CA VAL A 210 -18.29 23.97 -10.77
C VAL A 210 -18.42 24.09 -12.28
N LEU A 211 -19.63 24.41 -12.74
CA LEU A 211 -19.95 24.69 -14.14
C LEU A 211 -20.66 26.06 -14.20
N GLY A 212 -19.94 27.10 -14.56
CA GLY A 212 -20.42 28.47 -14.46
C GLY A 212 -20.70 28.85 -13.01
N ARG A 213 -21.96 29.19 -12.68
CA ARG A 213 -22.41 29.53 -11.32
C ARG A 213 -23.00 28.36 -10.52
N TYR A 214 -23.03 27.17 -11.09
CA TYR A 214 -23.66 26.00 -10.50
C TYR A 214 -22.66 24.96 -10.04
N HIS A 215 -22.99 24.23 -8.98
CA HIS A 215 -22.27 23.04 -8.54
C HIS A 215 -23.06 21.81 -9.00
N MET A 216 -22.52 21.12 -10.01
CA MET A 216 -23.13 19.90 -10.55
C MET A 216 -22.49 18.67 -9.93
N MET A 217 -23.32 17.70 -9.49
CA MET A 217 -22.83 16.42 -8.99
C MET A 217 -22.44 15.50 -10.16
N MET A 218 -21.20 15.07 -10.17
CA MET A 218 -20.64 14.15 -11.16
C MET A 218 -20.46 12.79 -10.51
N GLY A 219 -21.28 11.80 -10.94
CA GLY A 219 -21.17 10.43 -10.48
C GLY A 219 -19.87 9.76 -10.95
N GLN A 220 -19.31 8.93 -10.12
CA GLN A 220 -18.25 8.00 -10.46
C GLN A 220 -18.81 6.60 -10.68
N ASN A 221 -18.07 5.74 -11.39
CA ASN A 221 -18.49 4.35 -11.52
C ASN A 221 -18.55 3.70 -10.13
N PRO A 222 -19.63 2.96 -9.83
CA PRO A 222 -19.69 2.15 -8.62
C PRO A 222 -18.54 1.15 -8.59
N VAL A 223 -18.01 0.89 -7.41
CA VAL A 223 -16.99 -0.12 -7.19
C VAL A 223 -17.51 -1.12 -6.15
N TYR A 224 -17.42 -2.40 -6.46
CA TYR A 224 -17.66 -3.45 -5.50
C TYR A 224 -16.35 -3.73 -4.77
N ILE A 225 -16.42 -3.72 -3.45
CA ILE A 225 -15.32 -4.07 -2.56
C ILE A 225 -15.71 -5.39 -1.92
N ILE A 226 -14.91 -6.41 -2.16
CA ILE A 226 -15.14 -7.75 -1.64
C ILE A 226 -14.02 -8.05 -0.65
N SER A 227 -14.37 -8.35 0.58
CA SER A 227 -13.43 -8.71 1.63
C SER A 227 -13.66 -10.13 2.10
N ALA A 228 -12.59 -10.91 2.31
CA ALA A 228 -12.64 -12.30 2.74
C ALA A 228 -11.41 -12.68 3.56
N GLY A 229 -11.49 -13.75 4.35
CA GLY A 229 -10.40 -14.25 5.17
C GLY A 229 -10.06 -13.35 6.36
N GLY A 230 -8.87 -13.54 6.91
CA GLY A 230 -8.44 -12.91 8.17
C GLY A 230 -8.84 -13.72 9.40
N ARG A 231 -8.16 -13.47 10.52
CA ARG A 231 -8.52 -14.09 11.80
C ARG A 231 -9.85 -13.52 12.27
N LYS A 232 -10.84 -14.36 12.52
CA LYS A 232 -12.11 -13.94 13.13
C LYS A 232 -11.80 -13.37 14.52
N SER A 233 -12.12 -12.08 14.72
CA SER A 233 -12.09 -11.46 16.05
C SER A 233 -13.00 -12.25 16.98
N GLY A 234 -12.44 -13.03 17.90
CA GLY A 234 -13.20 -13.83 18.87
C GLY A 234 -12.69 -15.24 19.15
N GLN A 235 -11.60 -15.69 18.55
CA GLN A 235 -10.90 -16.91 18.96
C GLN A 235 -9.58 -16.53 19.66
N VAL A 236 -9.71 -16.13 20.92
CA VAL A 236 -8.63 -16.11 21.91
C VAL A 236 -8.95 -17.15 22.96
#